data_5c3ce93403270453bfbbd3069bbfc02b
#
_entry.id   5c3ce93403270453bfbbd3069bbfc02b
#
_cell.length_a   1.000
_cell.length_b   1.000
_cell.length_c   1.000
_cell.angle_alpha   90.00
_cell.angle_beta   90.00
_cell.angle_gamma   90.00
#
_symmetry.space_group_name_H-M   'P 1'
#
loop_
_entity.id
_entity.type
_entity.pdbx_description
1 polymer ?
#
loop_
_entity_poly.entity_id
_entity_poly.type
_entity_poly.pdbx_seq_one_letter_code
_entity_poly.pdbx_strand_id
1 'polypeptide(L)'
;MTHVEIKKVRDEPSSDDGVRLLVDRLWPRGVSKADAELDGHPKDVAPSTDLRKWFDHDPKKFQEFGDRYRAELDDNDAAHDLAAKLRDERPQQVTLLYGAKDEEHNHAIVLRDWLRDHL
;
A
#
# COMPACT_ATOMS: atom_id res chain seq x y z
N MET A 1 9.95 -16.71 -3.61
CA MET A 1 10.04 -15.49 -2.81
C MET A 1 9.19 -14.41 -3.46
N THR A 2 8.36 -13.73 -2.69
CA THR A 2 7.49 -12.69 -3.21
C THR A 2 8.19 -11.34 -3.20
N HIS A 3 8.23 -10.66 -4.34
CA HIS A 3 8.71 -9.28 -4.44
C HIS A 3 7.55 -8.34 -4.18
N VAL A 4 7.75 -7.34 -3.31
CA VAL A 4 6.75 -6.32 -3.02
C VAL A 4 7.29 -4.98 -3.53
N GLU A 5 6.59 -4.39 -4.48
CA GLU A 5 6.96 -3.12 -5.11
C GLU A 5 5.83 -2.12 -4.96
N ILE A 6 6.13 -0.85 -5.21
CA ILE A 6 5.11 0.21 -5.24
C ILE A 6 5.05 0.84 -6.62
N LYS A 7 3.88 1.41 -6.95
CA LYS A 7 3.67 2.05 -8.24
C LYS A 7 2.51 3.04 -8.12
N LYS A 8 2.57 4.12 -8.87
CA LYS A 8 1.42 5.05 -8.92
C LYS A 8 0.25 4.37 -9.61
N VAL A 9 -0.95 4.54 -9.05
CA VAL A 9 -2.16 3.94 -9.63
C VAL A 9 -2.44 4.47 -11.03
N ARG A 10 -1.97 5.68 -11.34
CA ARG A 10 -2.16 6.31 -12.66
C ARG A 10 -1.15 5.88 -13.70
N ASP A 11 -0.09 5.17 -13.32
CA ASP A 11 0.86 4.60 -14.27
C ASP A 11 0.22 3.41 -14.95
N GLU A 12 0.63 3.15 -16.20
CA GLU A 12 0.03 2.06 -16.97
C GLU A 12 0.27 0.70 -16.31
N PRO A 13 -0.76 -0.15 -16.27
CA PRO A 13 -0.58 -1.54 -15.83
C PRO A 13 0.45 -2.27 -16.69
N SER A 14 1.19 -3.16 -16.05
CA SER A 14 2.19 -4.00 -16.72
C SER A 14 1.98 -5.46 -16.31
N SER A 15 2.26 -6.38 -17.22
CA SER A 15 2.22 -7.81 -16.89
C SER A 15 3.21 -8.18 -15.79
N ASP A 16 4.24 -7.37 -15.58
CA ASP A 16 5.23 -7.59 -14.53
C ASP A 16 4.75 -7.16 -13.15
N ASP A 17 3.61 -6.48 -13.06
CA ASP A 17 3.09 -5.99 -11.77
C ASP A 17 2.65 -7.12 -10.84
N GLY A 18 2.30 -8.28 -11.40
CA GLY A 18 1.78 -9.40 -10.60
C GLY A 18 0.44 -9.04 -9.96
N VAL A 19 0.30 -9.32 -8.67
CA VAL A 19 -0.92 -8.96 -7.92
C VAL A 19 -0.95 -7.45 -7.70
N ARG A 20 -2.01 -6.80 -8.17
CA ARG A 20 -2.16 -5.35 -8.09
C ARG A 20 -3.15 -4.98 -7.00
N LEU A 21 -2.69 -4.30 -5.97
CA LEU A 21 -3.51 -3.91 -4.81
C LEU A 21 -3.50 -2.40 -4.62
N LEU A 22 -4.67 -1.77 -4.61
CA LEU A 22 -4.78 -0.36 -4.25
C LEU A 22 -4.74 -0.24 -2.74
N VAL A 23 -3.78 0.52 -2.22
CA VAL A 23 -3.55 0.62 -0.77
C VAL A 23 -3.98 1.96 -0.18
N ASP A 24 -4.62 2.81 -0.98
CA ASP A 24 -5.29 4.00 -0.50
C ASP A 24 -6.64 3.62 0.12
N ARG A 25 -7.07 4.37 1.14
CA ARG A 25 -8.39 4.14 1.73
C ARG A 25 -9.50 4.54 0.76
N LEU A 26 -9.34 5.66 0.06
CA LEU A 26 -10.33 6.18 -0.87
C LEU A 26 -9.92 5.90 -2.32
N TRP A 27 -10.91 5.70 -3.18
CA TRP A 27 -10.67 5.51 -4.61
C TRP A 27 -10.14 6.81 -5.22
N PRO A 28 -9.03 6.78 -5.98
CA PRO A 28 -8.46 7.99 -6.58
C PRO A 28 -9.40 8.60 -7.62
N ARG A 29 -9.44 9.93 -7.68
CA ARG A 29 -10.24 10.64 -8.67
C ARG A 29 -9.74 10.36 -10.08
N GLY A 30 -10.68 10.18 -11.01
CA GLY A 30 -10.36 10.04 -12.42
C GLY A 30 -9.78 8.70 -12.83
N VAL A 31 -9.70 7.74 -11.91
CA VAL A 31 -9.21 6.40 -12.21
C VAL A 31 -10.40 5.46 -12.33
N SER A 32 -10.60 4.87 -13.52
CA SER A 32 -11.66 3.89 -13.71
C SER A 32 -11.21 2.50 -13.23
N LYS A 33 -12.18 1.65 -12.90
CA LYS A 33 -11.88 0.27 -12.52
C LYS A 33 -11.18 -0.49 -13.65
N ALA A 34 -11.62 -0.25 -14.88
CA ALA A 34 -11.03 -0.89 -16.05
C ALA A 34 -9.56 -0.51 -16.24
N ASP A 35 -9.27 0.79 -16.08
CA ASP A 35 -7.90 1.29 -16.25
C ASP A 35 -6.97 0.86 -15.12
N ALA A 36 -7.50 0.73 -13.90
CA ALA A 36 -6.69 0.37 -12.73
C ALA A 36 -6.29 -1.11 -12.73
N GLU A 37 -7.08 -1.99 -13.33
CA GLU A 37 -6.83 -3.43 -13.40
C GLU A 37 -6.41 -4.02 -12.05
N LEU A 38 -7.23 -3.75 -11.02
CA LEU A 38 -6.91 -4.17 -9.67
C LEU A 38 -7.32 -5.61 -9.39
N ASP A 39 -6.49 -6.31 -8.63
CA ASP A 39 -6.83 -7.60 -8.03
C ASP A 39 -7.47 -7.43 -6.66
N GLY A 40 -7.29 -6.29 -6.03
CA GLY A 40 -7.92 -6.00 -4.75
C GLY A 40 -7.77 -4.55 -4.31
N HIS A 41 -8.60 -4.16 -3.33
CA HIS A 41 -8.54 -2.85 -2.69
C HIS A 41 -8.63 -3.06 -1.17
N PRO A 42 -7.51 -3.44 -0.52
CA PRO A 42 -7.51 -3.68 0.93
C PRO A 42 -7.49 -2.36 1.72
N LYS A 43 -8.59 -1.61 1.64
CA LYS A 43 -8.68 -0.27 2.22
C LYS A 43 -8.47 -0.24 3.73
N ASP A 44 -8.73 -1.35 4.42
CA ASP A 44 -8.58 -1.43 5.87
C ASP A 44 -7.12 -1.51 6.33
N VAL A 45 -6.18 -1.72 5.42
CA VAL A 45 -4.75 -1.68 5.75
C VAL A 45 -4.13 -0.29 5.56
N ALA A 46 -4.90 0.68 5.06
CA ALA A 46 -4.43 2.06 4.92
C ALA A 46 -4.25 2.69 6.31
N PRO A 47 -3.43 3.76 6.42
CA PRO A 47 -3.29 4.47 7.70
C PRO A 47 -4.64 5.00 8.19
N SER A 48 -4.78 5.15 9.51
CA SER A 48 -6.00 5.72 10.08
C SER A 48 -6.22 7.14 9.58
N THR A 49 -7.48 7.59 9.62
CA THR A 49 -7.82 8.95 9.21
C THR A 49 -7.06 9.98 10.04
N ASP A 50 -6.94 9.77 11.35
CA ASP A 50 -6.22 10.69 12.23
C ASP A 50 -4.75 10.77 11.86
N LEU A 51 -4.10 9.63 11.59
CA LEU A 51 -2.70 9.60 11.21
C LEU A 51 -2.47 10.30 9.87
N ARG A 52 -3.36 10.07 8.89
CA ARG A 52 -3.26 10.74 7.58
C ARG A 52 -3.39 12.25 7.71
N LYS A 53 -4.33 12.73 8.53
CA LYS A 53 -4.53 14.17 8.77
C LYS A 53 -3.31 14.78 9.45
N TRP A 54 -2.75 14.09 10.43
CA TRP A 54 -1.55 14.56 11.11
C TRP A 54 -0.36 14.68 10.14
N PHE A 55 -0.18 13.67 9.30
CA PHE A 55 0.93 13.64 8.33
C PHE A 55 0.78 14.75 7.27
N ASP A 56 -0.41 14.89 6.70
CA ASP A 56 -0.77 15.94 5.73
C ASP A 56 0.27 16.10 4.60
N HIS A 57 0.79 14.97 4.10
CA HIS A 57 1.78 14.93 3.02
C HIS A 57 3.05 15.75 3.31
N ASP A 58 3.40 15.95 4.57
CA ASP A 58 4.59 16.71 4.97
C ASP A 58 5.80 15.79 5.03
N PRO A 59 6.78 15.92 4.08
CA PRO A 59 7.95 15.05 4.07
C PRO A 59 8.76 15.09 5.38
N LYS A 60 8.71 16.21 6.10
CA LYS A 60 9.43 16.34 7.37
C LYS A 60 8.88 15.44 8.46
N LYS A 61 7.61 15.05 8.33
CA LYS A 61 6.93 14.17 9.28
C LYS A 61 7.02 12.70 8.87
N PHE A 62 7.63 12.39 7.73
CA PHE A 62 7.55 11.05 7.16
C PHE A 62 8.14 9.97 8.06
N GLN A 63 9.25 10.22 8.72
CA GLN A 63 9.86 9.24 9.60
C GLN A 63 8.93 8.89 10.76
N GLU A 64 8.40 9.89 11.44
CA GLU A 64 7.44 9.64 12.53
C GLU A 64 6.14 9.05 12.02
N PHE A 65 5.68 9.47 10.85
CA PHE A 65 4.51 8.86 10.20
C PHE A 65 4.75 7.36 10.00
N GLY A 66 5.91 6.98 9.48
CA GLY A 66 6.26 5.59 9.28
C GLY A 66 6.24 4.77 10.57
N ASP A 67 6.81 5.32 11.63
CA ASP A 67 6.82 4.66 12.93
C ASP A 67 5.40 4.46 13.47
N ARG A 68 4.56 5.48 13.35
CA ARG A 68 3.17 5.40 13.80
C ARG A 68 2.34 4.44 12.95
N TYR A 69 2.55 4.46 11.63
CA TYR A 69 1.81 3.57 10.73
C TYR A 69 2.22 2.11 10.97
N ARG A 70 3.52 1.84 11.17
CA ARG A 70 3.97 0.48 11.51
C ARG A 70 3.32 -0.02 12.81
N ALA A 71 3.18 0.85 13.80
CA ALA A 71 2.49 0.48 15.03
C ALA A 71 1.02 0.16 14.78
N GLU A 72 0.35 0.94 13.92
CA GLU A 72 -1.03 0.64 13.52
C GLU A 72 -1.10 -0.72 12.81
N LEU A 73 -0.18 -0.99 11.89
CA LEU A 73 -0.16 -2.24 11.14
C LEU A 73 0.06 -3.45 12.06
N ASP A 74 0.94 -3.31 13.05
CA ASP A 74 1.22 -4.39 14.01
C ASP A 74 -0.04 -4.78 14.80
N ASP A 75 -0.94 -3.84 15.04
CA ASP A 75 -2.20 -4.06 15.75
C ASP A 75 -3.39 -4.28 14.80
N ASN A 76 -3.18 -4.30 13.50
CA ASN A 76 -4.24 -4.35 12.50
C ASN A 76 -4.44 -5.78 11.98
N ASP A 77 -5.55 -6.41 12.35
CA ASP A 77 -5.87 -7.78 11.91
C ASP A 77 -5.95 -7.88 10.39
N ALA A 78 -6.50 -6.87 9.71
CA ALA A 78 -6.59 -6.87 8.26
C ALA A 78 -5.21 -6.90 7.60
N ALA A 79 -4.22 -6.21 8.19
CA ALA A 79 -2.85 -6.22 7.68
C ALA A 79 -2.21 -7.60 7.87
N HIS A 80 -2.41 -8.23 9.03
CA HIS A 80 -1.90 -9.58 9.27
C HIS A 80 -2.59 -10.60 8.38
N ASP A 81 -3.89 -10.46 8.13
CA ASP A 81 -4.63 -11.34 7.23
C ASP A 81 -4.12 -11.21 5.80
N LEU A 82 -3.82 -9.99 5.35
CA LEU A 82 -3.23 -9.77 4.03
C LEU A 82 -1.86 -10.44 3.92
N ALA A 83 -1.01 -10.27 4.92
CA ALA A 83 0.31 -10.90 4.93
C ALA A 83 0.19 -12.42 4.89
N ALA A 84 -0.73 -12.99 5.67
CA ALA A 84 -0.95 -14.44 5.69
C ALA A 84 -1.42 -14.96 4.33
N LYS A 85 -2.35 -14.24 3.69
CA LYS A 85 -2.85 -14.59 2.37
C LYS A 85 -1.71 -14.59 1.34
N LEU A 86 -0.88 -13.57 1.35
CA LEU A 86 0.25 -13.49 0.43
C LEU A 86 1.30 -14.58 0.70
N ARG A 87 1.53 -14.94 1.96
CA ARG A 87 2.41 -16.06 2.28
C ARG A 87 1.88 -17.38 1.75
N ASP A 88 0.56 -17.58 1.81
CA ASP A 88 -0.08 -18.81 1.31
C ASP A 88 -0.05 -18.89 -0.22
N GLU A 89 -0.42 -17.80 -0.89
CA GLU A 89 -0.53 -17.77 -2.35
C GLU A 89 0.83 -17.71 -3.04
N ARG A 90 1.83 -17.15 -2.39
CA ARG A 90 3.20 -17.03 -2.89
C ARG A 90 3.30 -16.46 -4.30
N PRO A 91 2.65 -15.30 -4.58
CA PRO A 91 2.80 -14.68 -5.90
C PRO A 91 4.26 -14.27 -6.10
N GLN A 92 4.71 -14.24 -7.35
CA GLN A 92 6.08 -13.77 -7.65
C GLN A 92 6.23 -12.30 -7.32
N GLN A 93 5.21 -11.50 -7.60
CA GLN A 93 5.24 -10.07 -7.31
C GLN A 93 3.89 -9.56 -6.86
N VAL A 94 3.94 -8.64 -5.91
CA VAL A 94 2.80 -7.83 -5.47
C VAL A 94 3.18 -6.38 -5.70
N THR A 95 2.30 -5.61 -6.36
CA THR A 95 2.50 -4.19 -6.58
C THR A 95 1.45 -3.42 -5.82
N LEU A 96 1.91 -2.61 -4.87
CA LEU A 96 1.04 -1.74 -4.07
C LEU A 96 0.85 -0.43 -4.82
N LEU A 97 -0.40 -0.12 -5.15
CA LEU A 97 -0.72 1.07 -5.95
C LEU A 97 -1.21 2.18 -5.03
N TYR A 98 -0.74 3.40 -5.28
CA TYR A 98 -1.08 4.57 -4.47
C TYR A 98 -1.38 5.77 -5.36
N GLY A 99 -2.16 6.72 -4.81
CA GLY A 99 -2.57 7.93 -5.54
C GLY A 99 -1.76 9.18 -5.19
N ALA A 100 -0.93 9.15 -4.15
CA ALA A 100 -0.14 10.31 -3.73
C ALA A 100 0.83 10.76 -4.82
N LYS A 101 1.10 12.08 -4.88
CA LYS A 101 2.04 12.63 -5.87
C LYS A 101 3.49 12.39 -5.49
N ASP A 102 3.79 12.36 -4.20
CA ASP A 102 5.15 12.18 -3.68
C ASP A 102 5.55 10.72 -3.75
N GLU A 103 6.52 10.39 -4.56
CA GLU A 103 6.99 9.02 -4.76
C GLU A 103 7.93 8.54 -3.65
N GLU A 104 8.45 9.44 -2.84
CA GLU A 104 9.47 9.15 -1.84
C GLU A 104 8.94 9.19 -0.40
N HIS A 105 7.78 9.82 -0.18
CA HIS A 105 7.20 10.03 1.16
C HIS A 105 5.71 9.69 1.14
N ASN A 106 5.40 8.41 1.05
CA ASN A 106 3.99 7.97 1.01
C ASN A 106 3.81 6.69 1.81
N HIS A 107 2.54 6.40 2.16
CA HIS A 107 2.18 5.25 2.97
C HIS A 107 2.50 3.91 2.32
N ALA A 108 2.49 3.84 0.99
CA ALA A 108 2.78 2.58 0.29
C ALA A 108 4.21 2.11 0.56
N ILE A 109 5.16 3.03 0.71
CA ILE A 109 6.55 2.70 1.06
C ILE A 109 6.59 1.99 2.42
N VAL A 110 5.89 2.53 3.40
CA VAL A 110 5.86 1.96 4.75
C VAL A 110 5.20 0.58 4.74
N LEU A 111 4.07 0.47 4.05
CA LEU A 111 3.36 -0.81 3.95
C LEU A 111 4.20 -1.86 3.21
N ARG A 112 4.88 -1.45 2.13
CA ARG A 112 5.80 -2.34 1.42
C ARG A 112 6.85 -2.92 2.35
N ASP A 113 7.51 -2.06 3.12
CA ASP A 113 8.58 -2.49 4.01
C ASP A 113 8.03 -3.38 5.13
N TRP A 114 6.87 -3.06 5.66
CA TRP A 114 6.20 -3.88 6.67
C TRP A 114 5.86 -5.28 6.12
N LEU A 115 5.30 -5.33 4.89
CA LEU A 115 4.97 -6.60 4.26
C LEU A 115 6.23 -7.43 3.99
N ARG A 116 7.32 -6.80 3.53
CA ARG A 116 8.59 -7.49 3.32
C ARG A 116 9.11 -8.16 4.60
N ASP A 117 8.89 -7.53 5.73
CA ASP A 117 9.28 -8.08 7.03
C ASP A 117 8.39 -9.24 7.47
N HIS A 118 7.19 -9.36 6.90
CA HIS A 118 6.19 -10.37 7.30
C HIS A 118 6.00 -11.49 6.27
N LEU A 119 6.67 -11.43 5.12
CA LEU A 119 6.54 -12.45 4.06
C LEU A 119 7.68 -13.46 3.97
#